data_d36e442aa530c209cf71038a08fc5492
#
_entry.id   d36e442aa530c209cf71038a08fc5492
#
_cell.length_a   1.000
_cell.length_b   1.000
_cell.length_c   1.000
_cell.angle_alpha   90.00
_cell.angle_beta   90.00
_cell.angle_gamma   90.00
#
_symmetry.space_group_name_H-M   'P 1'
#
loop_
_entity.id
_entity.type
_entity.pdbx_description
1 polymer ?
#
loop_
_entity_poly.entity_id
_entity_poly.type
_entity_poly.pdbx_seq_one_letter_code
_entity_poly.pdbx_strand_id
1 'polypeptide(L)'
;MASSSSAESAERIIVALDGMAPDQALAFSARVQGLRWVKVGLELYVQAGPEVVMQLRDKGLRVFLDLKFHDIPATMAGACRRAAALGAELITVHACAGSEALQAAQAAAVEGAQSAGLATPTLLAVTVLTSWEEQRLQRELATEQGIADRVSQLADTAAKAGVGGCVCSPLEVAALRAQHSKPFALVTPGIRPHGSAVGDQVRVMTPSDAIAAGASQLVIGRPITQSEDPTGAFAQCCAGLTT
;
A
#
# COMPACT_ATOMS: atom_id res chain seq x y z
N MET A 1 -29.55 -4.34 3.18
CA MET A 1 -28.69 -4.05 2.00
C MET A 1 -27.58 -3.03 2.26
N ALA A 2 -27.78 -2.03 3.16
CA ALA A 2 -26.73 -1.04 3.48
C ALA A 2 -25.49 -1.60 4.21
N SER A 3 -25.61 -2.70 4.95
CA SER A 3 -24.46 -3.26 5.72
C SER A 3 -23.41 -3.99 4.87
N SER A 4 -23.77 -4.57 3.74
CA SER A 4 -22.80 -5.27 2.85
C SER A 4 -21.94 -4.28 2.05
N SER A 5 -22.52 -3.18 1.59
CA SER A 5 -21.83 -2.11 0.85
C SER A 5 -20.77 -1.40 1.73
N SER A 6 -21.11 -1.12 3.01
CA SER A 6 -20.16 -0.49 3.94
C SER A 6 -18.98 -1.40 4.29
N ALA A 7 -19.21 -2.70 4.46
CA ALA A 7 -18.14 -3.67 4.70
C ALA A 7 -17.21 -3.82 3.49
N GLU A 8 -17.77 -3.83 2.28
CA GLU A 8 -16.98 -3.87 1.04
C GLU A 8 -16.13 -2.61 0.85
N SER A 9 -16.68 -1.43 1.14
CA SER A 9 -15.94 -0.17 1.11
C SER A 9 -14.78 -0.16 2.12
N ALA A 10 -14.99 -0.70 3.34
CA ALA A 10 -13.95 -0.80 4.35
C ALA A 10 -12.76 -1.68 3.92
N GLU A 11 -13.00 -2.73 3.11
CA GLU A 11 -11.92 -3.55 2.54
C GLU A 11 -11.05 -2.80 1.51
N ARG A 12 -11.54 -1.69 0.98
CA ARG A 12 -10.82 -0.86 0.01
C ARG A 12 -9.99 0.26 0.65
N ILE A 13 -10.11 0.52 1.94
CA ILE A 13 -9.39 1.58 2.64
C ILE A 13 -8.36 0.98 3.59
N ILE A 14 -7.11 1.38 3.39
CA ILE A 14 -5.98 1.04 4.24
C ILE A 14 -5.60 2.29 5.03
N VAL A 15 -5.72 2.25 6.37
CA VAL A 15 -5.34 3.39 7.20
C VAL A 15 -3.84 3.33 7.52
N ALA A 16 -3.11 4.38 7.15
CA ALA A 16 -1.67 4.47 7.41
C ALA A 16 -1.43 4.98 8.85
N LEU A 17 -0.69 4.18 9.64
CA LEU A 17 -0.36 4.47 11.05
C LEU A 17 0.96 5.24 11.22
N ASP A 18 1.40 5.95 10.17
CA ASP A 18 2.64 6.70 10.18
C ASP A 18 2.60 7.85 11.22
N GLY A 19 3.73 8.11 11.87
CA GLY A 19 3.85 9.15 12.90
C GLY A 19 3.26 8.78 14.26
N MET A 20 2.87 7.53 14.48
CA MET A 20 2.36 7.04 15.76
C MET A 20 3.41 6.21 16.49
N ALA A 21 3.50 6.37 17.81
CA ALA A 21 4.18 5.40 18.66
C ALA A 21 3.40 4.06 18.69
N PRO A 22 4.04 2.91 19.01
CA PRO A 22 3.40 1.60 18.97
C PRO A 22 2.08 1.52 19.76
N ASP A 23 2.09 2.01 21.01
CA ASP A 23 0.90 2.00 21.86
C ASP A 23 -0.22 2.88 21.29
N GLN A 24 0.13 4.02 20.69
CA GLN A 24 -0.82 4.91 20.03
C GLN A 24 -1.44 4.23 18.80
N ALA A 25 -0.63 3.54 17.98
CA ALA A 25 -1.10 2.80 16.82
C ALA A 25 -2.10 1.69 17.21
N LEU A 26 -1.79 0.94 18.27
CA LEU A 26 -2.66 -0.12 18.79
C LEU A 26 -3.96 0.43 19.41
N ALA A 27 -3.88 1.53 20.15
CA ALA A 27 -5.04 2.20 20.73
C ALA A 27 -5.93 2.84 19.66
N PHE A 28 -5.34 3.50 18.67
CA PHE A 28 -6.03 4.06 17.52
C PHE A 28 -6.79 2.97 16.75
N SER A 29 -6.12 1.87 16.44
CA SER A 29 -6.69 0.77 15.68
C SER A 29 -7.88 0.11 16.42
N ALA A 30 -7.84 0.04 17.74
CA ALA A 30 -8.93 -0.48 18.55
C ALA A 30 -10.14 0.47 18.63
N ARG A 31 -9.92 1.78 18.49
CA ARG A 31 -10.95 2.82 18.59
C ARG A 31 -11.75 3.02 17.31
N VAL A 32 -11.12 2.88 16.14
CA VAL A 32 -11.77 3.12 14.85
C VAL A 32 -12.69 1.97 14.47
N GLN A 33 -14.01 2.22 14.57
CA GLN A 33 -15.01 1.21 14.26
C GLN A 33 -15.04 0.88 12.75
N GLY A 34 -15.16 -0.40 12.44
CA GLY A 34 -15.22 -0.88 11.04
C GLY A 34 -13.88 -0.96 10.33
N LEU A 35 -12.78 -0.56 10.98
CA LEU A 35 -11.44 -0.68 10.41
C LEU A 35 -11.12 -2.13 10.05
N ARG A 36 -10.57 -2.34 8.84
CA ARG A 36 -10.17 -3.66 8.34
C ARG A 36 -8.69 -3.74 8.05
N TRP A 37 -8.14 -2.70 7.43
CA TRP A 37 -6.76 -2.66 6.97
C TRP A 37 -5.98 -1.53 7.61
N VAL A 38 -4.75 -1.84 8.02
CA VAL A 38 -3.78 -0.86 8.50
C VAL A 38 -2.46 -1.02 7.78
N LYS A 39 -1.77 0.10 7.54
CA LYS A 39 -0.40 0.12 7.01
C LYS A 39 0.59 0.38 8.14
N VAL A 40 1.53 -0.54 8.29
CA VAL A 40 2.73 -0.37 9.13
C VAL A 40 3.86 0.09 8.21
N GLY A 41 4.26 1.35 8.34
CA GLY A 41 5.35 1.95 7.60
C GLY A 41 6.70 1.82 8.29
N LEU A 42 7.74 2.35 7.65
CA LEU A 42 9.15 2.27 8.11
C LEU A 42 9.32 2.76 9.54
N GLU A 43 8.80 3.95 9.87
CA GLU A 43 8.96 4.58 11.18
C GLU A 43 8.40 3.72 12.31
N LEU A 44 7.14 3.29 12.19
CA LEU A 44 6.49 2.45 13.19
C LEU A 44 7.19 1.09 13.33
N TYR A 45 7.59 0.49 12.20
CA TYR A 45 8.27 -0.82 12.22
C TYR A 45 9.67 -0.74 12.83
N VAL A 46 10.45 0.31 12.54
CA VAL A 46 11.77 0.50 13.14
C VAL A 46 11.68 0.71 14.66
N GLN A 47 10.63 1.39 15.13
CA GLN A 47 10.40 1.62 16.55
C GLN A 47 9.88 0.38 17.29
N ALA A 48 8.96 -0.39 16.68
CA ALA A 48 8.23 -1.47 17.34
C ALA A 48 8.71 -2.88 16.98
N GLY A 49 9.49 -3.03 15.92
CA GLY A 49 9.85 -4.35 15.41
C GLY A 49 8.67 -5.15 14.83
N PRO A 50 8.84 -6.46 14.66
CA PRO A 50 7.81 -7.34 14.10
C PRO A 50 6.59 -7.52 15.01
N GLU A 51 6.70 -7.25 16.30
CA GLU A 51 5.65 -7.43 17.30
C GLU A 51 4.40 -6.62 16.97
N VAL A 52 4.55 -5.41 16.43
CA VAL A 52 3.40 -4.57 16.06
C VAL A 52 2.54 -5.21 14.97
N VAL A 53 3.15 -5.93 14.03
CA VAL A 53 2.41 -6.66 12.99
C VAL A 53 1.55 -7.75 13.60
N MET A 54 2.12 -8.56 14.49
CA MET A 54 1.41 -9.63 15.20
C MET A 54 0.28 -9.09 16.07
N GLN A 55 0.55 -8.05 16.87
CA GLN A 55 -0.45 -7.42 17.74
C GLN A 55 -1.64 -6.82 16.98
N LEU A 56 -1.41 -6.22 15.81
CA LEU A 56 -2.49 -5.70 14.95
C LEU A 56 -3.31 -6.85 14.35
N ARG A 57 -2.66 -7.93 13.92
CA ARG A 57 -3.34 -9.14 13.44
C ARG A 57 -4.17 -9.83 14.51
N ASP A 58 -3.66 -9.92 15.74
CA ASP A 58 -4.39 -10.48 16.90
C ASP A 58 -5.67 -9.70 17.23
N LYS A 59 -5.73 -8.43 16.82
CA LYS A 59 -6.95 -7.59 16.87
C LYS A 59 -7.90 -7.84 15.68
N GLY A 60 -7.60 -8.78 14.79
CA GLY A 60 -8.38 -9.11 13.61
C GLY A 60 -8.19 -8.14 12.43
N LEU A 61 -7.11 -7.34 12.45
CA LEU A 61 -6.79 -6.42 11.36
C LEU A 61 -5.90 -7.09 10.32
N ARG A 62 -6.11 -6.73 9.08
CA ARG A 62 -5.26 -7.07 7.95
C ARG A 62 -4.12 -6.06 7.88
N VAL A 63 -2.89 -6.54 7.69
CA VAL A 63 -1.71 -5.67 7.74
C VAL A 63 -1.05 -5.55 6.37
N PHE A 64 -0.90 -4.30 5.95
CA PHE A 64 -0.04 -3.88 4.86
C PHE A 64 1.32 -3.46 5.44
N LEU A 65 2.36 -4.28 5.25
CA LEU A 65 3.73 -4.00 5.68
C LEU A 65 4.47 -3.23 4.59
N ASP A 66 4.64 -1.93 4.80
CA ASP A 66 5.15 -0.98 3.80
C ASP A 66 6.60 -0.57 4.09
N LEU A 67 7.53 -1.52 3.92
CA LEU A 67 8.97 -1.34 4.19
C LEU A 67 9.79 -1.10 2.92
N LYS A 68 9.19 -1.23 1.74
CA LYS A 68 9.82 -0.93 0.45
C LYS A 68 11.17 -1.62 0.25
N PHE A 69 11.20 -2.94 0.44
CA PHE A 69 12.43 -3.72 0.32
C PHE A 69 13.09 -3.50 -1.04
N HIS A 70 14.39 -3.17 -0.99
CA HIS A 70 15.20 -2.91 -2.17
C HIS A 70 16.65 -3.30 -1.89
N ASP A 71 17.05 -4.45 -2.42
CA ASP A 71 18.39 -5.01 -2.22
C ASP A 71 18.68 -6.04 -3.34
N ILE A 72 19.83 -6.73 -3.27
CA ILE A 72 20.14 -7.86 -4.14
C ILE A 72 19.14 -9.01 -3.93
N PRO A 73 18.96 -9.92 -4.92
CA PRO A 73 17.90 -10.93 -4.90
C PRO A 73 17.82 -11.78 -3.63
N ALA A 74 18.95 -12.25 -3.13
CA ALA A 74 19.01 -13.11 -1.94
C ALA A 74 18.53 -12.38 -0.66
N THR A 75 18.90 -11.11 -0.49
CA THR A 75 18.50 -10.28 0.66
C THR A 75 17.01 -9.96 0.59
N MET A 76 16.49 -9.56 -0.58
CA MET A 76 15.06 -9.33 -0.78
C MET A 76 14.24 -10.58 -0.51
N ALA A 77 14.68 -11.74 -1.01
CA ALA A 77 14.04 -13.03 -0.75
C ALA A 77 13.97 -13.33 0.76
N GLY A 78 15.07 -13.14 1.47
CA GLY A 78 15.12 -13.32 2.93
C GLY A 78 14.14 -12.41 3.68
N ALA A 79 14.11 -11.13 3.33
CA ALA A 79 13.21 -10.15 3.94
C ALA A 79 11.72 -10.49 3.66
N CYS A 80 11.37 -10.80 2.40
CA CYS A 80 10.00 -11.14 2.01
C CYS A 80 9.52 -12.45 2.66
N ARG A 81 10.41 -13.47 2.79
CA ARG A 81 10.10 -14.72 3.52
C ARG A 81 9.71 -14.43 4.96
N ARG A 82 10.49 -13.61 5.67
CA ARG A 82 10.20 -13.25 7.06
C ARG A 82 8.95 -12.41 7.20
N ALA A 83 8.76 -11.40 6.36
CA ALA A 83 7.57 -10.55 6.35
C ALA A 83 6.29 -11.36 6.09
N ALA A 84 6.33 -12.33 5.16
CA ALA A 84 5.22 -13.23 4.89
C ALA A 84 4.91 -14.15 6.10
N ALA A 85 5.94 -14.66 6.76
CA ALA A 85 5.78 -15.50 7.95
C ALA A 85 5.22 -14.75 9.17
N LEU A 86 5.34 -13.40 9.22
CA LEU A 86 4.66 -12.56 10.22
C LEU A 86 3.15 -12.42 9.93
N GLY A 87 2.70 -12.81 8.74
CA GLY A 87 1.31 -12.73 8.30
C GLY A 87 0.89 -11.35 7.81
N ALA A 88 1.81 -10.51 7.35
CA ALA A 88 1.46 -9.37 6.54
C ALA A 88 0.79 -9.86 5.24
N GLU A 89 -0.34 -9.24 4.87
CA GLU A 89 -1.11 -9.67 3.70
C GLU A 89 -0.75 -8.86 2.45
N LEU A 90 -0.23 -7.64 2.61
CA LEU A 90 0.40 -6.83 1.58
C LEU A 90 1.83 -6.48 2.02
N ILE A 91 2.79 -6.60 1.12
CA ILE A 91 4.21 -6.30 1.40
C ILE A 91 4.78 -5.50 0.22
N THR A 92 5.46 -4.38 0.50
CA THR A 92 6.09 -3.59 -0.56
C THR A 92 7.52 -4.01 -0.84
N VAL A 93 7.83 -4.05 -2.14
CA VAL A 93 9.19 -4.16 -2.70
C VAL A 93 9.38 -3.03 -3.72
N HIS A 94 10.61 -2.61 -4.01
CA HIS A 94 10.83 -1.66 -5.10
C HIS A 94 10.91 -2.36 -6.45
N ALA A 95 10.15 -1.86 -7.45
CA ALA A 95 10.18 -2.40 -8.82
C ALA A 95 11.55 -2.22 -9.49
N CYS A 96 12.28 -1.14 -9.15
CA CYS A 96 13.61 -0.87 -9.69
C CYS A 96 14.72 -1.82 -9.18
N ALA A 97 14.41 -2.74 -8.24
CA ALA A 97 15.33 -3.83 -7.89
C ALA A 97 15.56 -4.82 -9.05
N GLY A 98 14.70 -4.79 -10.07
CA GLY A 98 14.83 -5.62 -11.26
C GLY A 98 14.11 -6.96 -11.15
N SER A 99 13.93 -7.61 -12.32
CA SER A 99 13.10 -8.81 -12.44
C SER A 99 13.59 -9.99 -11.60
N GLU A 100 14.91 -10.21 -11.53
CA GLU A 100 15.49 -11.30 -10.75
C GLU A 100 15.19 -11.16 -9.25
N ALA A 101 15.39 -9.96 -8.71
CA ALA A 101 15.11 -9.70 -7.29
C ALA A 101 13.59 -9.80 -6.98
N LEU A 102 12.74 -9.35 -7.89
CA LEU A 102 11.29 -9.45 -7.76
C LEU A 102 10.80 -10.90 -7.78
N GLN A 103 11.33 -11.73 -8.70
CA GLN A 103 11.02 -13.15 -8.77
C GLN A 103 11.46 -13.90 -7.51
N ALA A 104 12.69 -13.64 -7.04
CA ALA A 104 13.21 -14.22 -5.81
C ALA A 104 12.38 -13.81 -4.58
N ALA A 105 11.97 -12.55 -4.49
CA ALA A 105 11.10 -12.04 -3.43
C ALA A 105 9.72 -12.71 -3.45
N GLN A 106 9.11 -12.86 -4.63
CA GLN A 106 7.80 -13.49 -4.80
C GLN A 106 7.84 -14.97 -4.38
N ALA A 107 8.82 -15.74 -4.86
CA ALA A 107 8.97 -17.13 -4.48
C ALA A 107 9.16 -17.29 -2.96
N ALA A 108 10.02 -16.46 -2.37
CA ALA A 108 10.31 -16.51 -0.93
C ALA A 108 9.11 -16.08 -0.05
N ALA A 109 8.27 -15.17 -0.52
CA ALA A 109 7.04 -14.80 0.18
C ALA A 109 6.04 -15.97 0.23
N VAL A 110 5.91 -16.73 -0.86
CA VAL A 110 5.11 -17.96 -0.90
C VAL A 110 5.62 -18.98 0.11
N GLU A 111 6.94 -19.27 0.08
CA GLU A 111 7.57 -20.22 1.01
C GLU A 111 7.39 -19.81 2.48
N GLY A 112 7.59 -18.51 2.78
CA GLY A 112 7.46 -17.97 4.14
C GLY A 112 6.06 -18.11 4.70
N ALA A 113 5.04 -17.78 3.90
CA ALA A 113 3.64 -17.93 4.28
C ALA A 113 3.26 -19.39 4.47
N GLN A 114 3.62 -20.28 3.54
CA GLN A 114 3.36 -21.72 3.63
C GLN A 114 4.00 -22.35 4.88
N SER A 115 5.25 -21.99 5.17
CA SER A 115 5.97 -22.49 6.35
C SER A 115 5.32 -22.06 7.67
N ALA A 116 4.61 -20.95 7.68
CA ALA A 116 3.88 -20.42 8.84
C ALA A 116 2.39 -20.86 8.87
N GLY A 117 1.93 -21.64 7.89
CA GLY A 117 0.52 -22.03 7.78
C GLY A 117 -0.42 -20.87 7.46
N LEU A 118 0.07 -19.83 6.77
CA LEU A 118 -0.63 -18.60 6.45
C LEU A 118 -0.92 -18.49 4.95
N ALA A 119 -1.89 -17.64 4.60
CA ALA A 119 -2.15 -17.30 3.21
C ALA A 119 -0.98 -16.51 2.61
N THR A 120 -0.68 -16.79 1.34
CA THR A 120 0.36 -16.06 0.60
C THR A 120 0.02 -14.58 0.50
N PRO A 121 0.93 -13.66 0.90
CA PRO A 121 0.71 -12.24 0.75
C PRO A 121 0.76 -11.80 -0.72
N THR A 122 0.13 -10.68 -1.02
CA THR A 122 0.36 -9.98 -2.28
C THR A 122 1.57 -9.08 -2.15
N LEU A 123 2.62 -9.32 -2.93
CA LEU A 123 3.69 -8.35 -3.07
C LEU A 123 3.20 -7.19 -3.94
N LEU A 124 3.57 -5.98 -3.54
CA LEU A 124 3.27 -4.74 -4.25
C LEU A 124 4.58 -4.05 -4.63
N ALA A 125 4.83 -3.92 -5.93
CA ALA A 125 6.01 -3.25 -6.44
C ALA A 125 5.82 -1.73 -6.43
N VAL A 126 6.64 -1.01 -5.67
CA VAL A 126 6.66 0.46 -5.68
C VAL A 126 7.27 0.92 -6.99
N THR A 127 6.53 1.72 -7.73
CA THR A 127 6.96 2.26 -9.04
C THR A 127 7.79 3.53 -8.84
N VAL A 128 7.19 4.71 -9.01
CA VAL A 128 7.83 5.99 -8.74
C VAL A 128 7.16 6.62 -7.51
N LEU A 129 7.96 7.02 -6.53
CA LEU A 129 7.43 7.64 -5.31
C LEU A 129 6.66 8.93 -5.65
N THR A 130 5.54 9.16 -4.96
CA THR A 130 4.63 10.28 -5.22
C THR A 130 5.21 11.65 -4.89
N SER A 131 6.37 11.70 -4.25
CA SER A 131 7.14 12.92 -3.97
C SER A 131 8.04 13.37 -5.12
N TRP A 132 8.17 12.56 -6.19
CA TRP A 132 8.94 12.96 -7.35
C TRP A 132 8.16 13.87 -8.28
N GLU A 133 8.83 14.93 -8.73
CA GLU A 133 8.46 15.76 -9.88
C GLU A 133 9.30 15.35 -11.09
N GLU A 134 8.77 15.49 -12.30
CA GLU A 134 9.40 14.94 -13.50
C GLU A 134 10.79 15.50 -13.76
N GLN A 135 10.95 16.82 -13.71
CA GLN A 135 12.26 17.45 -13.92
C GLN A 135 13.30 17.04 -12.88
N ARG A 136 12.85 16.86 -11.64
CA ARG A 136 13.72 16.41 -10.56
C ARG A 136 14.13 14.94 -10.77
N LEU A 137 13.19 14.08 -11.14
CA LEU A 137 13.47 12.68 -11.45
C LEU A 137 14.49 12.55 -12.57
N GLN A 138 14.30 13.28 -13.67
CA GLN A 138 15.19 13.25 -14.82
C GLN A 138 16.61 13.70 -14.46
N ARG A 139 16.73 14.80 -13.73
CA ARG A 139 18.03 15.34 -13.31
C ARG A 139 18.76 14.45 -12.32
N GLU A 140 18.07 13.96 -11.27
CA GLU A 140 18.73 13.25 -10.16
C GLU A 140 18.97 11.77 -10.46
N LEU A 141 18.16 11.16 -11.34
CA LEU A 141 18.35 9.78 -11.79
C LEU A 141 19.03 9.68 -13.16
N ALA A 142 19.48 10.81 -13.72
CA ALA A 142 20.16 10.90 -15.02
C ALA A 142 19.40 10.13 -16.13
N THR A 143 18.09 10.35 -16.24
CA THR A 143 17.20 9.70 -17.20
C THR A 143 16.45 10.73 -18.04
N GLU A 144 16.21 10.43 -19.31
CA GLU A 144 15.33 11.22 -20.18
C GLU A 144 13.86 10.78 -20.09
N GLN A 145 13.61 9.66 -19.39
CA GLN A 145 12.28 9.06 -19.29
C GLN A 145 11.36 9.90 -18.40
N GLY A 146 10.15 10.16 -18.86
CA GLY A 146 9.10 10.79 -18.05
C GLY A 146 8.55 9.86 -16.97
N ILE A 147 7.88 10.44 -15.96
CA ILE A 147 7.30 9.66 -14.83
C ILE A 147 6.31 8.61 -15.35
N ALA A 148 5.42 8.97 -16.28
CA ALA A 148 4.40 8.06 -16.79
C ALA A 148 5.01 6.81 -17.47
N ASP A 149 6.00 7.00 -18.33
CA ASP A 149 6.69 5.91 -19.02
C ASP A 149 7.48 5.04 -18.04
N ARG A 150 8.14 5.69 -17.07
CA ARG A 150 8.89 4.98 -16.04
C ARG A 150 7.97 4.12 -15.16
N VAL A 151 6.82 4.65 -14.77
CA VAL A 151 5.81 3.93 -13.98
C VAL A 151 5.28 2.72 -14.76
N SER A 152 4.92 2.92 -16.03
CA SER A 152 4.46 1.84 -16.92
C SER A 152 5.50 0.73 -17.04
N GLN A 153 6.76 1.09 -17.32
CA GLN A 153 7.87 0.14 -17.42
C GLN A 153 8.09 -0.66 -16.13
N LEU A 154 8.06 0.00 -14.98
CA LEU A 154 8.26 -0.64 -13.67
C LEU A 154 7.10 -1.57 -13.31
N ALA A 155 5.86 -1.18 -13.61
CA ALA A 155 4.68 -2.03 -13.41
C ALA A 155 4.71 -3.27 -14.32
N ASP A 156 5.12 -3.11 -15.58
CA ASP A 156 5.34 -4.21 -16.51
C ASP A 156 6.40 -5.20 -16.02
N THR A 157 7.53 -4.67 -15.52
CA THR A 157 8.59 -5.49 -14.94
C THR A 157 8.08 -6.31 -13.76
N ALA A 158 7.31 -5.68 -12.87
CA ALA A 158 6.70 -6.35 -11.72
C ALA A 158 5.70 -7.44 -12.13
N ALA A 159 4.80 -7.13 -13.06
CA ALA A 159 3.82 -8.09 -13.56
C ALA A 159 4.47 -9.31 -14.22
N LYS A 160 5.49 -9.09 -15.06
CA LYS A 160 6.28 -10.17 -15.71
C LYS A 160 7.08 -11.01 -14.71
N ALA A 161 7.47 -10.43 -13.58
CA ALA A 161 8.13 -11.14 -12.48
C ALA A 161 7.16 -11.92 -11.59
N GLY A 162 5.84 -11.86 -11.83
CA GLY A 162 4.82 -12.55 -11.06
C GLY A 162 4.40 -11.82 -9.77
N VAL A 163 4.81 -10.55 -9.60
CA VAL A 163 4.38 -9.70 -8.46
C VAL A 163 2.91 -9.35 -8.62
N GLY A 164 2.12 -9.47 -7.55
CA GLY A 164 0.66 -9.41 -7.59
C GLY A 164 0.06 -8.02 -7.77
N GLY A 165 0.88 -6.94 -7.74
CA GLY A 165 0.39 -5.57 -7.93
C GLY A 165 1.47 -4.53 -7.79
N CYS A 166 1.08 -3.27 -7.83
CA CYS A 166 2.01 -2.16 -7.61
C CYS A 166 1.41 -1.05 -6.72
N VAL A 167 2.31 -0.23 -6.16
CA VAL A 167 1.97 1.06 -5.54
C VAL A 167 2.25 2.15 -6.56
N CYS A 168 1.24 2.95 -6.88
CA CYS A 168 1.29 4.02 -7.87
C CYS A 168 0.50 5.26 -7.42
N SER A 169 0.80 6.41 -8.01
CA SER A 169 0.02 7.64 -7.80
C SER A 169 -1.42 7.47 -8.32
N PRO A 170 -2.41 8.15 -7.73
CA PRO A 170 -3.78 8.13 -8.22
C PRO A 170 -3.90 8.60 -9.68
N LEU A 171 -3.01 9.48 -10.14
CA LEU A 171 -3.00 9.99 -11.50
C LEU A 171 -2.56 8.96 -12.55
N GLU A 172 -1.92 7.87 -12.12
CA GLU A 172 -1.39 6.80 -12.98
C GLU A 172 -2.34 5.60 -13.09
N VAL A 173 -3.34 5.52 -12.19
CA VAL A 173 -4.21 4.35 -12.03
C VAL A 173 -4.94 3.98 -13.32
N ALA A 174 -5.55 4.95 -14.02
CA ALA A 174 -6.34 4.67 -15.22
C ALA A 174 -5.47 4.06 -16.34
N ALA A 175 -4.28 4.63 -16.57
CA ALA A 175 -3.33 4.12 -17.56
C ALA A 175 -2.82 2.72 -17.19
N LEU A 176 -2.44 2.50 -15.93
CA LEU A 176 -1.99 1.19 -15.46
C LEU A 176 -3.11 0.14 -15.49
N ARG A 177 -4.35 0.52 -15.18
CA ARG A 177 -5.49 -0.40 -15.23
C ARG A 177 -5.83 -0.82 -16.66
N ALA A 178 -5.63 0.06 -17.64
CA ALA A 178 -5.77 -0.28 -19.05
C ALA A 178 -4.70 -1.29 -19.52
N GLN A 179 -3.49 -1.23 -18.95
CA GLN A 179 -2.39 -2.14 -19.27
C GLN A 179 -2.44 -3.46 -18.47
N HIS A 180 -2.85 -3.39 -17.22
CA HIS A 180 -2.88 -4.51 -16.28
C HIS A 180 -4.28 -4.74 -15.75
N SER A 181 -4.97 -5.75 -16.29
CA SER A 181 -6.30 -6.16 -15.81
C SER A 181 -6.24 -6.74 -14.39
N LYS A 182 -7.39 -6.80 -13.70
CA LYS A 182 -7.49 -7.58 -12.47
C LYS A 182 -7.11 -9.05 -12.75
N PRO A 183 -6.46 -9.75 -11.80
CA PRO A 183 -6.33 -9.40 -10.37
C PRO A 183 -5.12 -8.52 -10.01
N PHE A 184 -4.31 -8.01 -10.96
CA PHE A 184 -3.17 -7.15 -10.65
C PHE A 184 -3.62 -5.94 -9.79
N ALA A 185 -3.13 -5.87 -8.54
CA ALA A 185 -3.57 -4.88 -7.58
C ALA A 185 -2.92 -3.51 -7.85
N LEU A 186 -3.72 -2.44 -7.83
CA LEU A 186 -3.25 -1.06 -7.84
C LEU A 186 -3.57 -0.44 -6.49
N VAL A 187 -2.55 -0.26 -5.65
CA VAL A 187 -2.69 0.33 -4.31
C VAL A 187 -2.17 1.75 -4.34
N THR A 188 -3.00 2.70 -3.90
CA THR A 188 -2.81 4.10 -4.22
C THR A 188 -2.78 4.97 -2.97
N PRO A 189 -1.62 5.56 -2.60
CA PRO A 189 -1.53 6.64 -1.62
C PRO A 189 -1.90 7.99 -2.25
N GLY A 190 -1.84 9.08 -1.47
CA GLY A 190 -2.15 10.43 -2.00
C GLY A 190 -3.64 10.69 -2.13
N ILE A 191 -4.46 9.96 -1.37
CA ILE A 191 -5.92 10.12 -1.37
C ILE A 191 -6.33 11.20 -0.38
N ARG A 192 -7.19 12.11 -0.85
CA ARG A 192 -7.73 13.21 -0.04
C ARG A 192 -9.24 13.29 -0.22
N PRO A 193 -10.03 13.01 0.84
CA PRO A 193 -11.45 13.33 0.85
C PRO A 193 -11.70 14.82 0.57
N HIS A 194 -12.87 15.15 0.04
CA HIS A 194 -13.25 16.55 -0.18
C HIS A 194 -13.07 17.40 1.08
N GLY A 195 -12.47 18.57 0.93
CA GLY A 195 -12.22 19.50 2.05
C GLY A 195 -10.99 19.19 2.91
N SER A 196 -10.28 18.11 2.66
CA SER A 196 -9.04 17.78 3.38
C SER A 196 -7.84 18.58 2.87
N ALA A 197 -6.91 18.95 3.78
CA ALA A 197 -5.66 19.61 3.41
C ALA A 197 -4.79 18.69 2.53
N VAL A 198 -4.19 19.27 1.49
CA VAL A 198 -3.32 18.55 0.54
C VAL A 198 -2.03 18.06 1.22
N GLY A 199 -1.45 18.87 2.13
CA GLY A 199 -0.22 18.57 2.83
C GLY A 199 1.00 18.47 1.90
N ASP A 200 1.86 17.48 2.13
CA ASP A 200 3.08 17.20 1.36
C ASP A 200 2.83 16.35 0.08
N GLN A 201 1.58 15.97 -0.19
CA GLN A 201 1.23 15.19 -1.39
C GLN A 201 0.99 16.12 -2.58
N VAL A 202 1.80 16.01 -3.61
CA VAL A 202 1.71 16.83 -4.84
C VAL A 202 0.64 16.28 -5.79
N ARG A 203 0.44 14.97 -5.81
CA ARG A 203 -0.44 14.24 -6.73
C ARG A 203 -1.59 13.58 -5.95
N VAL A 204 -2.72 14.26 -5.85
CA VAL A 204 -3.87 13.85 -5.02
C VAL A 204 -5.14 13.62 -5.85
N MET A 205 -6.03 12.77 -5.32
CA MET A 205 -7.34 12.46 -5.90
C MET A 205 -8.34 12.13 -4.78
N THR A 206 -9.63 12.27 -5.06
CA THR A 206 -10.66 11.84 -4.10
C THR A 206 -10.77 10.31 -4.04
N PRO A 207 -11.30 9.73 -2.95
CA PRO A 207 -11.51 8.29 -2.86
C PRO A 207 -12.36 7.73 -4.01
N SER A 208 -13.50 8.36 -4.33
CA SER A 208 -14.40 7.95 -5.41
C SER A 208 -13.70 7.95 -6.77
N ASP A 209 -12.99 9.03 -7.10
CA ASP A 209 -12.34 9.16 -8.41
C ASP A 209 -11.23 8.12 -8.59
N ALA A 210 -10.45 7.85 -7.52
CA ALA A 210 -9.40 6.84 -7.56
C ALA A 210 -9.95 5.43 -7.78
N ILE A 211 -11.06 5.08 -7.13
CA ILE A 211 -11.75 3.79 -7.35
C ILE A 211 -12.36 3.73 -8.75
N ALA A 212 -13.00 4.80 -9.21
CA ALA A 212 -13.55 4.87 -10.57
C ALA A 212 -12.45 4.74 -11.64
N ALA A 213 -11.26 5.31 -11.40
CA ALA A 213 -10.09 5.13 -12.26
C ALA A 213 -9.56 3.68 -12.28
N GLY A 214 -9.94 2.83 -11.32
CA GLY A 214 -9.57 1.41 -11.27
C GLY A 214 -8.63 1.01 -10.14
N ALA A 215 -8.40 1.86 -9.13
CA ALA A 215 -7.64 1.49 -7.93
C ALA A 215 -8.28 0.28 -7.23
N SER A 216 -7.43 -0.60 -6.72
CA SER A 216 -7.89 -1.75 -5.93
C SER A 216 -8.13 -1.37 -4.48
N GLN A 217 -7.18 -0.65 -3.89
CA GLN A 217 -7.23 -0.16 -2.52
C GLN A 217 -6.56 1.22 -2.40
N LEU A 218 -6.99 1.98 -1.41
CA LEU A 218 -6.59 3.36 -1.15
C LEU A 218 -5.86 3.45 0.18
N VAL A 219 -4.69 4.09 0.21
CA VAL A 219 -3.96 4.34 1.46
C VAL A 219 -4.27 5.76 1.93
N ILE A 220 -4.91 5.88 3.09
CA ILE A 220 -5.31 7.15 3.69
C ILE A 220 -4.69 7.25 5.09
N GLY A 221 -3.92 8.28 5.35
CA GLY A 221 -3.31 8.54 6.66
C GLY A 221 -3.98 9.72 7.36
N ARG A 222 -3.28 10.87 7.38
CA ARG A 222 -3.65 12.08 8.14
C ARG A 222 -5.12 12.51 8.06
N PRO A 223 -5.83 12.43 6.93
CA PRO A 223 -7.25 12.75 6.90
C PRO A 223 -8.11 11.95 7.89
N ILE A 224 -7.66 10.74 8.25
CA ILE A 224 -8.32 9.89 9.25
C ILE A 224 -7.59 9.97 10.59
N THR A 225 -6.26 9.83 10.59
CA THR A 225 -5.49 9.65 11.81
C THR A 225 -5.35 10.92 12.66
N GLN A 226 -5.45 12.10 12.03
CA GLN A 226 -5.40 13.41 12.70
C GLN A 226 -6.78 14.07 12.82
N SER A 227 -7.87 13.36 12.48
CA SER A 227 -9.23 13.85 12.72
C SER A 227 -9.59 13.84 14.21
N GLU A 228 -10.36 14.81 14.65
CA GLU A 228 -10.95 14.81 16.01
C GLU A 228 -11.88 13.60 16.21
N ASP A 229 -12.59 13.18 15.15
CA ASP A 229 -13.39 11.96 15.09
C ASP A 229 -12.85 11.01 14.00
N PRO A 230 -11.85 10.14 14.29
CA PRO A 230 -11.30 9.20 13.31
C PRO A 230 -12.31 8.16 12.82
N THR A 231 -13.26 7.75 13.66
CA THR A 231 -14.32 6.80 13.24
C THR A 231 -15.26 7.43 12.22
N GLY A 232 -15.70 8.67 12.46
CA GLY A 232 -16.51 9.41 11.50
C GLY A 232 -15.76 9.71 10.21
N ALA A 233 -14.48 10.11 10.30
CA ALA A 233 -13.64 10.35 9.13
C ALA A 233 -13.43 9.08 8.27
N PHE A 234 -13.20 7.93 8.92
CA PHE A 234 -13.11 6.64 8.23
C PHE A 234 -14.44 6.26 7.55
N ALA A 235 -15.55 6.41 8.29
CA ALA A 235 -16.88 6.13 7.74
C ALA A 235 -17.23 7.03 6.54
N GLN A 236 -16.86 8.31 6.56
CA GLN A 236 -17.02 9.24 5.43
C GLN A 236 -16.20 8.78 4.22
N CYS A 237 -14.95 8.35 4.43
CA CYS A 237 -14.13 7.78 3.36
C CYS A 237 -14.79 6.55 2.73
N CYS A 238 -15.35 5.66 3.54
CA CYS A 238 -16.07 4.47 3.07
C CYS A 238 -17.34 4.84 2.27
N ALA A 239 -18.14 5.78 2.77
CA ALA A 239 -19.36 6.25 2.11
C ALA A 239 -19.04 6.90 0.75
N GLY A 240 -17.93 7.62 0.64
CA GLY A 240 -17.47 8.23 -0.61
C GLY A 240 -17.07 7.23 -1.70
N LEU A 241 -17.01 5.93 -1.43
CA LEU A 241 -16.73 4.90 -2.44
C LEU A 241 -17.99 4.31 -3.10
N THR A 242 -19.18 4.59 -2.54
CA THR A 242 -20.45 4.00 -2.97
C THR A 242 -21.30 4.94 -3.84
N THR A 243 -20.81 6.14 -4.11
CA THR A 243 -21.40 7.11 -5.02
C THR A 243 -20.69 7.10 -6.36
#